data_3a08b6edcc6909566a787fbabaef5e6b
#
_entry.id   3a08b6edcc6909566a787fbabaef5e6b
#
_cell.length_a   1.000
_cell.length_b   1.000
_cell.length_c   1.000
_cell.angle_alpha   90.00
_cell.angle_beta   90.00
_cell.angle_gamma   90.00
#
_symmetry.space_group_name_H-M   'P 1'
#
loop_
_entity.id
_entity.type
_entity.pdbx_description
1 polymer ?
#
loop_
_entity_poly.entity_id
_entity_poly.type
_entity_poly.pdbx_seq_one_letter_code
_entity_poly.pdbx_strand_id
1 'polypeptide(L)'
;MIAVAAFLLGAAQLPTADNVAGLYETSQIEVAAGLELRPDGRFRYGLEYGAVSERGEGDWTFDGKAVHLTSNPMPPELHALELGNARFDNEPLALEDGDLLLERYETVFRFRRVAP
;
A
#
# COMPACT_ATOMS: atom_id res chain seq x y z
N MET A 1 -8.70 -29.17 25.81
CA MET A 1 -9.86 -28.67 25.09
C MET A 1 -9.87 -27.13 25.03
N ILE A 2 -9.87 -26.52 26.19
CA ILE A 2 -9.90 -25.04 26.24
C ILE A 2 -8.66 -24.43 25.61
N ALA A 3 -7.50 -25.05 25.76
CA ALA A 3 -6.27 -24.55 25.17
C ALA A 3 -6.35 -24.48 23.64
N VAL A 4 -7.09 -25.44 23.05
CA VAL A 4 -7.26 -25.45 21.60
C VAL A 4 -8.08 -24.24 21.16
N ALA A 5 -9.11 -23.88 21.87
CA ALA A 5 -9.91 -22.72 21.54
C ALA A 5 -9.09 -21.44 21.61
N ALA A 6 -8.24 -21.31 22.65
CA ALA A 6 -7.38 -20.13 22.76
C ALA A 6 -6.41 -20.02 21.59
N PHE A 7 -5.89 -21.14 21.15
CA PHE A 7 -5.00 -21.15 19.99
C PHE A 7 -5.71 -20.68 18.73
N LEU A 8 -6.94 -21.14 18.52
CA LEU A 8 -7.71 -20.73 17.36
C LEU A 8 -7.97 -19.23 17.36
N LEU A 9 -8.23 -18.65 18.53
CA LEU A 9 -8.42 -17.20 18.62
C LEU A 9 -7.15 -16.46 18.24
N GLY A 10 -5.99 -16.97 18.64
CA GLY A 10 -4.73 -16.37 18.24
C GLY A 10 -4.53 -16.37 16.73
N ALA A 11 -4.86 -17.50 16.09
CA ALA A 11 -4.75 -17.59 14.64
C ALA A 11 -5.72 -16.63 13.95
N ALA A 12 -6.91 -16.43 14.51
CA ALA A 12 -7.90 -15.54 13.93
C ALA A 12 -7.49 -14.08 14.01
N GLN A 13 -6.47 -13.75 14.80
CA GLN A 13 -6.00 -12.36 14.91
C GLN A 13 -4.92 -12.00 13.90
N LEU A 14 -4.47 -12.95 13.08
CA LEU A 14 -3.50 -12.64 12.03
C LEU A 14 -4.16 -11.77 10.96
N PRO A 15 -3.43 -10.77 10.44
CA PRO A 15 -3.99 -9.88 9.42
C PRO A 15 -4.29 -10.64 8.13
N THR A 16 -5.36 -10.23 7.49
CA THR A 16 -5.78 -10.76 6.19
C THR A 16 -5.93 -9.61 5.22
N ALA A 17 -6.13 -9.93 3.94
CA ALA A 17 -6.36 -8.90 2.94
C ALA A 17 -7.54 -7.99 3.30
N ASP A 18 -8.64 -8.58 3.84
CA ASP A 18 -9.78 -7.78 4.25
C ASP A 18 -9.45 -6.79 5.36
N ASN A 19 -8.54 -7.18 6.27
CA ASN A 19 -8.12 -6.30 7.37
C ASN A 19 -7.20 -5.18 6.89
N VAL A 20 -6.50 -5.39 5.78
CA VAL A 20 -5.51 -4.44 5.26
C VAL A 20 -6.15 -3.43 4.32
N ALA A 21 -7.25 -3.79 3.67
CA ALA A 21 -7.97 -2.87 2.78
C ALA A 21 -8.37 -1.60 3.55
N GLY A 22 -8.26 -0.45 2.91
CA GLY A 22 -8.65 0.82 3.50
C GLY A 22 -7.87 1.99 2.94
N LEU A 23 -8.04 3.15 3.59
CA LEU A 23 -7.34 4.37 3.24
C LEU A 23 -6.16 4.58 4.17
N TYR A 24 -5.05 4.99 3.59
CA TYR A 24 -3.81 5.25 4.34
C TYR A 24 -3.25 6.60 3.92
N GLU A 25 -2.61 7.30 4.86
CA GLU A 25 -1.99 8.59 4.58
C GLU A 25 -0.67 8.69 5.33
N THR A 26 0.24 9.49 4.80
CA THR A 26 1.47 9.84 5.52
C THR A 26 1.23 11.11 6.33
N SER A 27 2.00 11.24 7.43
CA SER A 27 1.99 12.47 8.22
C SER A 27 3.41 13.01 8.40
N GLN A 28 4.29 12.70 7.47
CA GLN A 28 5.68 13.13 7.52
C GLN A 28 5.80 14.56 7.01
N ILE A 29 6.83 15.26 7.50
CA ILE A 29 7.07 16.65 7.10
C ILE A 29 7.39 16.72 5.62
N GLU A 30 6.78 17.68 4.93
CA GLU A 30 6.96 17.92 3.50
C GLU A 30 6.53 16.76 2.60
N VAL A 31 5.74 15.84 3.15
CA VAL A 31 5.18 14.73 2.39
C VAL A 31 3.66 14.77 2.51
N ALA A 32 2.98 14.73 1.37
CA ALA A 32 1.55 14.49 1.32
C ALA A 32 1.34 13.27 0.43
N ALA A 33 0.92 12.17 1.02
CA ALA A 33 0.73 10.95 0.26
C ALA A 33 -0.48 10.20 0.76
N GLY A 34 -1.14 9.53 -0.17
CA GLY A 34 -2.30 8.71 0.14
C GLY A 34 -2.25 7.39 -0.63
N LEU A 35 -2.81 6.37 -0.02
CA LEU A 35 -2.92 5.05 -0.61
C LEU A 35 -4.28 4.49 -0.26
N GLU A 36 -5.05 4.12 -1.28
CA GLU A 36 -6.31 3.44 -1.10
C GLU A 36 -6.15 2.00 -1.55
N LEU A 37 -6.42 1.06 -0.67
CA LEU A 37 -6.46 -0.36 -0.98
C LEU A 37 -7.92 -0.81 -0.92
N ARG A 38 -8.51 -1.02 -2.09
CA ARG A 38 -9.92 -1.35 -2.17
C ARG A 38 -10.15 -2.85 -1.95
N PRO A 39 -11.29 -3.22 -1.39
CA PRO A 39 -11.59 -4.64 -1.19
C PRO A 39 -11.65 -5.45 -2.48
N ASP A 40 -11.87 -4.79 -3.61
CA ASP A 40 -11.92 -5.46 -4.92
C ASP A 40 -10.52 -5.77 -5.49
N GLY A 41 -9.45 -5.49 -4.74
CA GLY A 41 -8.09 -5.76 -5.19
C GLY A 41 -7.46 -4.65 -6.01
N ARG A 42 -8.09 -3.48 -6.10
CA ARG A 42 -7.56 -2.34 -6.83
C ARG A 42 -6.95 -1.35 -5.86
N PHE A 43 -5.93 -0.59 -6.31
CA PHE A 43 -5.34 0.44 -5.48
C PHE A 43 -5.29 1.77 -6.23
N ARG A 44 -5.21 2.84 -5.46
CA ARG A 44 -4.91 4.19 -5.93
C ARG A 44 -3.85 4.78 -5.01
N TYR A 45 -2.93 5.50 -5.60
CA TYR A 45 -1.77 6.03 -4.89
C TYR A 45 -1.47 7.44 -5.39
N GLY A 46 -1.07 8.31 -4.46
CA GLY A 46 -0.61 9.66 -4.79
C GLY A 46 0.48 10.07 -3.84
N LEU A 47 1.47 10.82 -4.32
CA LEU A 47 2.57 11.31 -3.52
C LEU A 47 2.97 12.70 -3.97
N GLU A 48 3.09 13.61 -3.00
CA GLU A 48 3.74 14.90 -3.18
C GLU A 48 4.90 14.95 -2.21
N TYR A 49 6.11 15.10 -2.74
CA TYR A 49 7.32 15.12 -1.93
C TYR A 49 8.31 16.09 -2.56
N GLY A 50 8.41 17.30 -2.00
CA GLY A 50 9.21 18.35 -2.59
C GLY A 50 8.74 18.64 -4.03
N ALA A 51 9.65 18.51 -4.98
CA ALA A 51 9.34 18.70 -6.39
C ALA A 51 8.72 17.46 -7.04
N VAL A 52 8.63 16.35 -6.32
CA VAL A 52 8.06 15.11 -6.85
C VAL A 52 6.56 15.13 -6.68
N SER A 53 5.84 14.85 -7.76
CA SER A 53 4.40 14.68 -7.75
C SER A 53 4.08 13.48 -8.63
N GLU A 54 3.50 12.43 -8.04
CA GLU A 54 3.22 11.22 -8.80
C GLU A 54 1.92 10.58 -8.38
N ARG A 55 1.36 9.77 -9.27
CA ARG A 55 0.12 9.03 -9.06
C ARG A 55 0.26 7.63 -9.64
N GLY A 56 -0.53 6.71 -9.12
CA GLY A 56 -0.56 5.36 -9.67
C GLY A 56 -1.85 4.65 -9.31
N GLU A 57 -2.19 3.68 -10.13
CA GLU A 57 -3.31 2.78 -9.83
C GLU A 57 -3.06 1.44 -10.47
N GLY A 58 -3.69 0.42 -9.95
CA GLY A 58 -3.51 -0.94 -10.43
C GLY A 58 -4.09 -1.93 -9.45
N ASP A 59 -3.43 -3.06 -9.32
CA ASP A 59 -3.87 -4.15 -8.44
C ASP A 59 -2.97 -4.27 -7.23
N TRP A 60 -3.55 -4.72 -6.11
CA TRP A 60 -2.78 -5.01 -4.92
C TRP A 60 -3.09 -6.41 -4.40
N THR A 61 -2.11 -7.01 -3.76
CA THR A 61 -2.25 -8.28 -3.06
C THR A 61 -1.58 -8.16 -1.70
N PHE A 62 -1.87 -9.10 -0.82
CA PHE A 62 -1.27 -9.16 0.50
C PHE A 62 -0.83 -10.59 0.77
N ASP A 63 0.43 -10.78 1.13
CA ASP A 63 1.01 -12.12 1.34
C ASP A 63 1.09 -12.52 2.82
N GLY A 64 0.48 -11.72 3.71
CA GLY A 64 0.55 -11.95 5.15
C GLY A 64 1.59 -11.11 5.84
N LYS A 65 2.53 -10.52 5.10
CA LYS A 65 3.60 -9.68 5.65
C LYS A 65 3.71 -8.34 4.94
N ALA A 66 3.40 -8.31 3.65
CA ALA A 66 3.54 -7.11 2.85
C ALA A 66 2.41 -7.01 1.85
N VAL A 67 2.05 -5.77 1.54
CA VAL A 67 1.18 -5.46 0.41
C VAL A 67 2.08 -5.33 -0.81
N HIS A 68 1.62 -5.85 -1.94
CA HIS A 68 2.34 -5.74 -3.21
C HIS A 68 1.49 -4.95 -4.19
N LEU A 69 2.07 -3.93 -4.79
CA LEU A 69 1.37 -3.09 -5.75
C LEU A 69 1.91 -3.36 -7.16
N THR A 70 1.00 -3.51 -8.12
CA THR A 70 1.36 -3.63 -9.52
C THR A 70 0.50 -2.68 -10.32
N SER A 71 1.15 -1.75 -11.01
CA SER A 71 0.47 -0.73 -11.79
C SER A 71 -0.26 -1.35 -12.99
N ASN A 72 -1.31 -0.67 -13.44
CA ASN A 72 -2.00 -1.06 -14.66
C ASN A 72 -1.00 -1.10 -15.83
N PRO A 73 -1.18 -2.03 -16.77
CA PRO A 73 -0.35 -2.03 -17.98
C PRO A 73 -0.48 -0.71 -18.73
N MET A 74 0.62 -0.26 -19.32
CA MET A 74 0.61 0.95 -20.14
C MET A 74 1.29 0.64 -21.46
N PRO A 75 0.63 0.92 -22.60
CA PRO A 75 1.24 0.69 -23.91
C PRO A 75 2.56 1.44 -24.06
N PRO A 76 3.57 0.86 -24.73
CA PRO A 76 4.87 1.51 -24.88
C PRO A 76 4.81 2.89 -25.52
N GLU A 77 3.88 3.12 -26.44
CA GLU A 77 3.74 4.40 -27.09
C GLU A 77 3.30 5.52 -26.16
N LEU A 78 2.79 5.17 -24.97
CA LEU A 78 2.36 6.16 -23.98
C LEU A 78 3.41 6.39 -22.89
N HIS A 79 4.53 5.68 -22.90
CA HIS A 79 5.55 5.80 -21.85
C HIS A 79 6.11 7.22 -21.76
N ALA A 80 6.22 7.92 -22.88
CA ALA A 80 6.71 9.28 -22.86
C ALA A 80 5.75 10.25 -22.16
N LEU A 81 4.50 9.86 -21.99
CA LEU A 81 3.46 10.66 -21.33
C LEU A 81 3.30 10.30 -19.86
N GLU A 82 4.16 9.43 -19.33
CA GLU A 82 4.07 8.96 -17.95
C GLU A 82 4.66 9.90 -16.92
N LEU A 83 5.02 11.10 -17.31
CA LEU A 83 5.52 12.07 -16.34
C LEU A 83 4.49 12.25 -15.23
N GLY A 84 4.92 12.02 -13.98
CA GLY A 84 4.04 12.09 -12.84
C GLY A 84 3.29 10.81 -12.54
N ASN A 85 3.51 9.73 -13.28
CA ASN A 85 2.91 8.43 -12.98
C ASN A 85 3.92 7.52 -12.31
N ALA A 86 3.52 6.98 -11.14
CA ALA A 86 4.31 5.98 -10.45
C ALA A 86 4.08 4.63 -11.14
N ARG A 87 5.19 3.94 -11.42
CA ARG A 87 5.12 2.59 -12.00
C ARG A 87 5.58 1.60 -10.95
N PHE A 88 4.66 0.79 -10.48
CA PHE A 88 4.95 -0.26 -9.53
C PHE A 88 4.91 -1.61 -10.24
N ASP A 89 5.88 -2.45 -9.94
CA ASP A 89 5.97 -3.81 -10.47
C ASP A 89 6.17 -4.73 -9.28
N ASN A 90 5.06 -5.24 -8.74
CA ASN A 90 5.08 -6.09 -7.55
C ASN A 90 5.82 -5.41 -6.39
N GLU A 91 5.60 -4.11 -6.23
CA GLU A 91 6.31 -3.31 -5.23
C GLU A 91 5.84 -3.67 -3.82
N PRO A 92 6.74 -4.07 -2.93
CA PRO A 92 6.34 -4.45 -1.57
C PRO A 92 6.22 -3.25 -0.65
N LEU A 93 5.18 -3.24 0.17
CA LEU A 93 5.02 -2.33 1.28
C LEU A 93 4.88 -3.19 2.54
N ALA A 94 5.90 -3.18 3.39
CA ALA A 94 5.88 -4.00 4.59
C ALA A 94 4.79 -3.52 5.56
N LEU A 95 4.06 -4.46 6.14
CA LEU A 95 3.08 -4.15 7.16
C LEU A 95 3.79 -4.19 8.53
N GLU A 96 3.74 -3.07 9.25
CA GLU A 96 4.39 -2.95 10.55
C GLU A 96 3.47 -2.19 11.49
N ASP A 97 3.00 -2.86 12.52
CA ASP A 97 2.10 -2.27 13.52
C ASP A 97 0.87 -1.61 12.90
N GLY A 98 0.36 -2.20 11.83
CA GLY A 98 -0.82 -1.68 11.14
C GLY A 98 -0.52 -0.62 10.09
N ASP A 99 0.72 -0.18 9.99
CA ASP A 99 1.14 0.80 8.99
C ASP A 99 1.82 0.10 7.81
N LEU A 100 1.82 0.76 6.67
CA LEU A 100 2.49 0.24 5.47
C LEU A 100 3.70 1.11 5.16
N LEU A 101 4.83 0.46 4.91
CA LEU A 101 6.10 1.15 4.66
C LEU A 101 6.49 0.99 3.20
N LEU A 102 6.68 2.10 2.53
CA LEU A 102 7.13 2.16 1.13
C LEU A 102 8.52 2.77 1.06
N GLU A 103 9.47 2.02 0.52
CA GLU A 103 10.80 2.55 0.25
C GLU A 103 10.83 3.14 -1.15
N ARG A 104 11.12 4.44 -1.25
CA ARG A 104 11.13 5.12 -2.53
C ARG A 104 11.92 6.41 -2.40
N TYR A 105 12.66 6.78 -3.44
CA TYR A 105 13.49 8.01 -3.42
C TYR A 105 14.45 8.02 -2.24
N GLU A 106 15.05 6.87 -1.93
CA GLU A 106 16.03 6.72 -0.86
C GLU A 106 15.49 7.08 0.52
N THR A 107 14.16 7.00 0.69
CA THR A 107 13.53 7.24 1.97
C THR A 107 12.42 6.24 2.21
N VAL A 108 11.92 6.20 3.43
CA VAL A 108 10.82 5.33 3.80
C VAL A 108 9.61 6.19 4.10
N PHE A 109 8.52 5.95 3.37
CA PHE A 109 7.24 6.61 3.63
C PHE A 109 6.38 5.68 4.46
N ARG A 110 5.90 6.17 5.60
CA ARG A 110 5.03 5.39 6.49
C ARG A 110 3.60 5.83 6.26
N PHE A 111 2.78 4.92 5.76
CA PHE A 111 1.37 5.15 5.51
C PHE A 111 0.58 4.61 6.69
N ARG A 112 -0.17 5.48 7.34
CA ARG A 112 -1.01 5.12 8.47
C ARG A 112 -2.46 5.04 8.03
N ARG A 113 -3.18 4.08 8.60
CA ARG A 113 -4.60 3.93 8.29
C ARG A 113 -5.36 5.15 8.76
N VAL A 114 -6.22 5.66 7.87
CA VAL A 114 -7.13 6.75 8.20
C VAL A 114 -8.30 6.14 8.96
N ALA A 115 -8.70 6.77 10.06
CA ALA A 115 -9.83 6.28 10.85
C ALA A 115 -11.08 6.23 9.99
N PRO A 116 -11.89 5.14 10.11
CA PRO A 116 -13.12 5.00 9.33
C PRO A 116 -14.17 6.04 9.69
#